data_43a636a6adc95e151001e98da4649e46
#
_entry.id   43a636a6adc95e151001e98da4649e46
#
_cell.length_a   1.000
_cell.length_b   1.000
_cell.length_c   1.000
_cell.angle_alpha   90.00
_cell.angle_beta   90.00
_cell.angle_gamma   90.00
#
_symmetry.space_group_name_H-M   'P 1'
#
loop_
_entity.id
_entity.type
_entity.pdbx_description
1 polymer ?
#
loop_
_entity_poly.entity_id
_entity_poly.type
_entity_poly.pdbx_seq_one_letter_code
_entity_poly.pdbx_strand_id
1 'polypeptide(L)'
;MKAIKLLPVTLAILMINSVYAVQYKFVAMDDSKYTKMCVLAGNNDIKALKKVMKYPLVVKGHNRNSMKSLANNVTCNKLHLANFARNYNANMTFDYLKKYTSKRNLDKVPYVTIKDIAALSNENKSADEVIVIYVGH
;
A
#
# COMPACT_ATOMS: atom_id res chain seq x y z
N MET A 1 -13.39 -63.34 22.56
CA MET A 1 -14.14 -62.09 22.48
C MET A 1 -13.14 -60.95 22.39
N LYS A 2 -12.97 -60.33 21.20
CA LYS A 2 -12.02 -59.22 20.99
C LYS A 2 -12.81 -57.89 21.07
N ALA A 3 -12.49 -57.08 22.06
CA ALA A 3 -13.10 -55.76 22.22
C ALA A 3 -12.53 -54.78 21.20
N ILE A 4 -13.37 -54.27 20.31
CA ILE A 4 -13.05 -53.23 19.33
C ILE A 4 -13.11 -51.89 20.09
N LYS A 5 -11.94 -51.25 20.30
CA LYS A 5 -11.85 -49.89 20.84
C LYS A 5 -12.20 -48.91 19.73
N LEU A 6 -13.38 -48.32 19.80
CA LEU A 6 -13.77 -47.19 18.99
C LEU A 6 -13.00 -45.93 19.46
N LEU A 7 -12.08 -45.43 18.62
CA LEU A 7 -11.47 -44.09 18.80
C LEU A 7 -12.49 -43.03 18.37
N PRO A 8 -12.74 -42.02 19.20
CA PRO A 8 -13.53 -40.86 18.76
C PRO A 8 -12.68 -40.02 17.82
N VAL A 9 -13.08 -39.93 16.57
CA VAL A 9 -12.57 -38.97 15.60
C VAL A 9 -13.12 -37.60 15.99
N THR A 10 -12.34 -36.79 16.69
CA THR A 10 -12.62 -35.37 16.94
C THR A 10 -12.44 -34.60 15.63
N LEU A 11 -13.54 -34.31 14.99
CA LEU A 11 -13.59 -33.45 13.80
C LEU A 11 -13.29 -32.01 14.23
N ALA A 12 -12.02 -31.57 14.09
CA ALA A 12 -11.61 -30.20 14.30
C ALA A 12 -12.15 -29.35 13.14
N ILE A 13 -13.25 -28.64 13.38
CA ILE A 13 -13.80 -27.64 12.47
C ILE A 13 -12.86 -26.44 12.51
N LEU A 14 -11.98 -26.33 11.50
CA LEU A 14 -11.17 -25.13 11.25
C LEU A 14 -12.12 -24.00 10.83
N MET A 15 -12.45 -23.12 11.76
CA MET A 15 -13.13 -21.85 11.47
C MET A 15 -12.19 -21.02 10.59
N ILE A 16 -12.37 -21.08 9.27
CA ILE A 16 -11.68 -20.22 8.31
C ILE A 16 -12.33 -18.83 8.44
N ASN A 17 -11.75 -17.97 9.27
CA ASN A 17 -12.11 -16.56 9.29
C ASN A 17 -11.63 -15.96 7.98
N SER A 18 -12.54 -15.75 7.03
CA SER A 18 -12.27 -15.00 5.81
C SER A 18 -11.98 -13.55 6.18
N VAL A 19 -10.69 -13.20 6.23
CA VAL A 19 -10.27 -11.80 6.38
C VAL A 19 -10.56 -11.12 5.04
N TYR A 20 -11.61 -10.33 4.99
CA TYR A 20 -11.93 -9.50 3.84
C TYR A 20 -10.86 -8.42 3.69
N ALA A 21 -10.02 -8.53 2.68
CA ALA A 21 -9.03 -7.51 2.36
C ALA A 21 -9.70 -6.45 1.46
N VAL A 22 -9.71 -5.21 1.93
CA VAL A 22 -10.14 -4.06 1.12
C VAL A 22 -9.18 -3.93 -0.07
N GLN A 23 -9.73 -3.95 -1.29
CA GLN A 23 -8.94 -3.76 -2.50
C GLN A 23 -9.00 -2.30 -2.95
N TYR A 24 -7.81 -1.67 -3.11
CA TYR A 24 -7.70 -0.31 -3.63
C TYR A 24 -7.33 -0.32 -5.10
N LYS A 25 -7.99 0.53 -5.91
CA LYS A 25 -7.64 0.80 -7.30
C LYS A 25 -7.18 2.24 -7.43
N PHE A 26 -5.93 2.46 -7.78
CA PHE A 26 -5.38 3.80 -7.95
C PHE A 26 -5.53 4.28 -9.38
N VAL A 27 -6.10 5.48 -9.56
CA VAL A 27 -6.31 6.12 -10.86
C VAL A 27 -5.57 7.44 -10.87
N ALA A 28 -4.69 7.63 -11.87
CA ALA A 28 -3.95 8.87 -12.06
C ALA A 28 -4.90 10.00 -12.50
N MET A 29 -4.78 11.17 -11.89
CA MET A 29 -5.52 12.38 -12.28
C MET A 29 -4.82 13.15 -13.41
N ASP A 30 -3.53 12.88 -13.64
CA ASP A 30 -2.71 13.50 -14.68
C ASP A 30 -1.61 12.52 -15.15
N ASP A 31 -0.96 12.86 -16.27
CA ASP A 31 0.11 12.05 -16.87
C ASP A 31 1.50 12.37 -16.31
N SER A 32 1.57 13.12 -15.21
CA SER A 32 2.84 13.48 -14.62
C SER A 32 3.57 12.24 -14.11
N LYS A 33 4.88 12.30 -14.18
CA LYS A 33 5.73 11.25 -13.66
C LYS A 33 5.61 11.08 -12.14
N TYR A 34 5.35 12.15 -11.45
CA TYR A 34 5.17 12.14 -10.00
C TYR A 34 3.86 11.44 -9.62
N THR A 35 2.77 11.74 -10.34
CA THR A 35 1.50 11.01 -10.20
C THR A 35 1.66 9.52 -10.52
N LYS A 36 2.43 9.18 -11.57
CA LYS A 36 2.77 7.79 -11.87
C LYS A 36 3.54 7.11 -10.72
N MET A 37 4.48 7.80 -10.07
CA MET A 37 5.17 7.26 -8.90
C MET A 37 4.19 6.99 -7.75
N CYS A 38 3.21 7.86 -7.56
CA CYS A 38 2.18 7.71 -6.53
C CYS A 38 1.31 6.46 -6.76
N VAL A 39 0.82 6.29 -8.00
CA VAL A 39 0.03 5.11 -8.39
C VAL A 39 0.82 3.83 -8.15
N LEU A 40 2.09 3.79 -8.57
CA LEU A 40 2.96 2.63 -8.39
C LEU A 40 3.27 2.35 -6.91
N ALA A 41 3.40 3.41 -6.10
CA ALA A 41 3.62 3.29 -4.67
C ALA A 41 2.38 2.68 -3.97
N GLY A 42 1.18 3.13 -4.30
CA GLY A 42 -0.06 2.58 -3.77
C GLY A 42 -0.34 1.14 -4.21
N ASN A 43 -0.06 0.82 -5.47
CA ASN A 43 -0.21 -0.52 -6.03
C ASN A 43 0.83 -1.54 -5.53
N ASN A 44 1.74 -1.14 -4.65
CA ASN A 44 2.83 -1.98 -4.15
C ASN A 44 3.76 -2.55 -5.26
N ASP A 45 3.82 -1.86 -6.42
CA ASP A 45 4.68 -2.27 -7.55
C ASP A 45 6.10 -1.67 -7.42
N ILE A 46 6.88 -2.32 -6.56
CA ILE A 46 8.26 -1.92 -6.30
C ILE A 46 9.16 -1.97 -7.55
N LYS A 47 8.89 -2.90 -8.49
CA LYS A 47 9.73 -3.05 -9.71
C LYS A 47 9.55 -1.86 -10.64
N ALA A 48 8.31 -1.53 -10.97
CA ALA A 48 8.00 -0.38 -11.81
C ALA A 48 8.35 0.94 -11.11
N LEU A 49 8.09 1.06 -9.79
CA LEU A 49 8.47 2.24 -9.02
C LEU A 49 9.99 2.51 -9.08
N LYS A 50 10.81 1.50 -8.84
CA LYS A 50 12.29 1.62 -8.98
C LYS A 50 12.71 2.08 -10.37
N LYS A 51 12.07 1.56 -11.42
CA LYS A 51 12.34 1.95 -12.80
C LYS A 51 12.01 3.42 -13.02
N VAL A 52 10.81 3.87 -12.62
CA VAL A 52 10.38 5.26 -12.79
C VAL A 52 11.22 6.22 -11.94
N MET A 53 11.61 5.87 -10.74
CA MET A 53 12.47 6.69 -9.88
C MET A 53 13.92 6.79 -10.39
N LYS A 54 14.41 5.83 -11.14
CA LYS A 54 15.77 5.87 -11.74
C LYS A 54 15.83 6.71 -13.01
N TYR A 55 14.82 6.63 -13.87
CA TYR A 55 14.84 7.22 -15.21
C TYR A 55 14.74 8.74 -15.32
N PRO A 56 14.30 9.55 -14.33
CA PRO A 56 14.31 11.00 -14.46
C PRO A 56 15.67 11.62 -14.47
N LEU A 57 16.66 10.86 -14.16
CA LEU A 57 17.97 11.35 -13.77
C LEU A 57 19.05 10.79 -14.68
N VAL A 58 18.85 10.88 -16.00
CA VAL A 58 19.91 10.76 -16.99
C VAL A 58 20.82 12.01 -16.94
N VAL A 59 21.09 12.51 -15.74
CA VAL A 59 22.21 13.40 -15.48
C VAL A 59 23.29 12.54 -14.89
N LYS A 60 24.45 12.49 -15.54
CA LYS A 60 25.65 11.79 -15.09
C LYS A 60 25.85 12.00 -13.58
N GLY A 61 25.77 10.91 -12.80
CA GLY A 61 25.91 11.00 -11.34
C GLY A 61 24.69 10.49 -10.57
N HIS A 62 24.16 9.36 -10.99
CA HIS A 62 23.05 8.68 -10.30
C HIS A 62 23.40 8.28 -8.92
N ASN A 63 22.97 9.04 -7.98
CA ASN A 63 23.30 8.65 -6.66
C ASN A 63 22.08 8.67 -5.71
N ARG A 64 22.32 8.07 -4.57
CA ARG A 64 21.42 8.02 -3.43
C ARG A 64 20.73 9.37 -3.13
N ASN A 65 21.34 10.50 -3.50
CA ASN A 65 20.80 11.84 -3.29
C ASN A 65 19.56 12.13 -4.13
N SER A 66 19.50 11.64 -5.37
CA SER A 66 18.30 11.83 -6.20
C SER A 66 17.12 10.99 -5.72
N MET A 67 17.37 9.76 -5.24
CA MET A 67 16.33 8.92 -4.64
C MET A 67 15.81 9.55 -3.35
N LYS A 68 16.71 10.12 -2.52
CA LYS A 68 16.32 10.88 -1.32
C LYS A 68 15.51 12.11 -1.68
N SER A 69 15.89 12.84 -2.73
CA SER A 69 15.15 14.01 -3.19
C SER A 69 13.73 13.63 -3.60
N LEU A 70 13.57 12.61 -4.43
CA LEU A 70 12.23 12.16 -4.86
C LEU A 70 11.39 11.67 -3.68
N ALA A 71 11.95 10.84 -2.79
CA ALA A 71 11.22 10.29 -1.66
C ALA A 71 10.75 11.37 -0.65
N ASN A 72 11.44 12.53 -0.61
CA ASN A 72 11.12 13.60 0.32
C ASN A 72 10.33 14.76 -0.29
N ASN A 73 10.36 14.94 -1.61
CA ASN A 73 9.70 16.08 -2.26
C ASN A 73 8.42 15.68 -3.01
N VAL A 74 8.32 14.41 -3.47
CA VAL A 74 7.09 13.96 -4.13
C VAL A 74 6.03 13.67 -3.08
N THR A 75 4.86 14.29 -3.28
CA THR A 75 3.67 14.07 -2.46
C THR A 75 2.55 13.47 -3.30
N CYS A 76 1.77 12.60 -2.70
CA CYS A 76 0.62 11.92 -3.29
C CYS A 76 -0.58 12.25 -2.42
N ASN A 77 -1.54 12.99 -2.93
CA ASN A 77 -2.69 13.44 -2.13
C ASN A 77 -2.26 14.03 -0.76
N LYS A 78 -1.26 14.92 -0.78
CA LYS A 78 -0.66 15.59 0.41
C LYS A 78 0.19 14.69 1.32
N LEU A 79 0.38 13.41 1.00
CA LEU A 79 1.25 12.49 1.74
C LEU A 79 2.56 12.28 0.98
N HIS A 80 3.70 12.25 1.68
CA HIS A 80 4.95 11.82 1.05
C HIS A 80 4.85 10.36 0.56
N LEU A 81 5.58 10.00 -0.50
CA LEU A 81 5.51 8.68 -1.15
C LEU A 81 5.52 7.50 -0.19
N ALA A 82 6.38 7.51 0.84
CA ALA A 82 6.45 6.44 1.82
C ALA A 82 5.19 6.37 2.69
N ASN A 83 4.68 7.52 3.14
CA ASN A 83 3.48 7.58 3.95
C ASN A 83 2.24 7.20 3.15
N PHE A 84 2.18 7.59 1.87
CA PHE A 84 1.13 7.16 0.95
C PHE A 84 1.11 5.63 0.82
N ALA A 85 2.27 5.01 0.53
CA ALA A 85 2.37 3.54 0.47
C ALA A 85 1.93 2.86 1.78
N ARG A 86 2.36 3.39 2.93
CA ARG A 86 1.98 2.89 4.25
C ARG A 86 0.48 2.99 4.50
N ASN A 87 -0.14 4.12 4.11
CA ASN A 87 -1.56 4.37 4.30
C ASN A 87 -2.46 3.35 3.58
N TYR A 88 -1.98 2.80 2.46
CA TYR A 88 -2.69 1.80 1.67
C TYR A 88 -2.13 0.39 1.80
N ASN A 89 -1.38 0.11 2.88
CA ASN A 89 -0.78 -1.20 3.17
C ASN A 89 0.15 -1.75 2.07
N ALA A 90 0.73 -0.85 1.25
CA ALA A 90 1.70 -1.18 0.21
C ALA A 90 3.09 -1.43 0.81
N ASN A 91 3.24 -2.52 1.58
CA ASN A 91 4.37 -2.76 2.46
C ASN A 91 5.72 -2.84 1.74
N MET A 92 5.78 -3.47 0.55
CA MET A 92 7.06 -3.60 -0.19
C MET A 92 7.57 -2.25 -0.68
N THR A 93 6.68 -1.38 -1.17
CA THR A 93 7.05 -0.03 -1.59
C THR A 93 7.35 0.87 -0.40
N PHE A 94 6.60 0.76 0.70
CA PHE A 94 6.92 1.47 1.94
C PHE A 94 8.30 1.10 2.46
N ASP A 95 8.63 -0.19 2.60
CA ASP A 95 9.93 -0.67 3.09
C ASP A 95 11.11 -0.22 2.22
N TYR A 96 10.87 -0.07 0.93
CA TYR A 96 11.84 0.48 0.02
C TYR A 96 12.01 2.00 0.20
N LEU A 97 10.90 2.74 0.20
CA LEU A 97 10.89 4.21 0.24
C LEU A 97 11.38 4.77 1.57
N LYS A 98 11.07 4.12 2.72
CA LYS A 98 11.49 4.57 4.05
C LYS A 98 13.00 4.71 4.19
N LYS A 99 13.80 3.95 3.40
CA LYS A 99 15.27 4.02 3.40
C LYS A 99 15.81 5.35 2.86
N TYR A 100 14.99 6.05 2.07
CA TYR A 100 15.34 7.32 1.42
C TYR A 100 14.56 8.50 2.00
N THR A 101 13.51 8.25 2.75
CA THR A 101 12.66 9.28 3.37
C THR A 101 13.25 9.72 4.71
N SER A 102 13.28 11.02 4.96
CA SER A 102 13.74 11.58 6.23
C SER A 102 12.76 11.21 7.35
N LYS A 103 13.28 11.06 8.59
CA LYS A 103 12.45 10.81 9.78
C LYS A 103 11.34 11.86 9.91
N ARG A 104 11.69 13.14 9.76
CA ARG A 104 10.73 14.26 9.82
C ARG A 104 9.53 14.06 8.88
N ASN A 105 9.73 13.49 7.68
CA ASN A 105 8.66 13.25 6.72
C ASN A 105 7.91 11.93 6.99
N LEU A 106 8.56 10.93 7.59
CA LEU A 106 7.92 9.70 8.02
C LEU A 106 7.01 9.90 9.24
N ASP A 107 7.40 10.78 10.16
CA ASP A 107 6.67 11.02 11.41
C ASP A 107 5.46 11.94 11.22
N LYS A 108 5.45 12.74 10.14
CA LYS A 108 4.32 13.60 9.78
C LYS A 108 3.21 12.81 9.07
N VAL A 109 2.64 11.83 9.71
CA VAL A 109 1.42 11.20 9.21
C VAL A 109 0.25 11.81 9.96
N PRO A 110 -0.63 12.55 9.28
CA PRO A 110 -1.98 12.70 9.82
C PRO A 110 -2.55 11.28 9.87
N TYR A 111 -2.88 10.83 11.06
CA TYR A 111 -3.52 9.54 11.26
C TYR A 111 -4.95 9.66 10.71
N VAL A 112 -5.07 9.62 9.39
CA VAL A 112 -6.39 9.44 8.77
C VAL A 112 -6.65 7.94 8.83
N THR A 113 -7.32 7.53 9.88
CA THR A 113 -7.82 6.18 9.98
C THR A 113 -8.87 6.02 8.89
N ILE A 114 -8.59 5.22 7.86
CA ILE A 114 -9.54 4.87 6.79
C ILE A 114 -10.83 4.21 7.35
N LYS A 115 -10.87 3.90 8.65
CA LYS A 115 -12.06 3.43 9.37
C LYS A 115 -13.28 4.33 9.21
N ASP A 116 -13.08 5.64 9.03
CA ASP A 116 -14.21 6.57 9.04
C ASP A 116 -14.97 6.62 7.70
N ILE A 117 -14.34 6.20 6.58
CA ILE A 117 -15.03 6.13 5.28
C ILE A 117 -15.86 4.85 5.16
N ALA A 118 -15.40 3.76 5.78
CA ALA A 118 -16.16 2.51 5.81
C ALA A 118 -17.39 2.56 6.74
N ALA A 119 -17.37 3.40 7.76
CA ALA A 119 -18.47 3.57 8.71
C ALA A 119 -19.67 4.35 8.15
N LEU A 120 -19.47 5.11 7.05
CA LEU A 120 -20.53 5.89 6.40
C LEU A 120 -21.26 5.13 5.28
N SER A 121 -20.85 3.92 4.97
CA SER A 121 -21.51 3.11 3.97
C SER A 121 -22.26 1.94 4.62
N ASN A 122 -23.57 2.02 4.52
CA ASN A 122 -24.59 1.08 5.01
C ASN A 122 -24.20 -0.41 4.99
N GLU A 123 -24.75 -1.14 5.97
CA GLU A 123 -24.55 -2.53 6.39
C GLU A 123 -24.76 -3.65 5.35
N ASN A 124 -24.72 -3.36 4.04
CA ASN A 124 -24.90 -4.36 2.98
C ASN A 124 -23.74 -4.35 1.96
N LYS A 125 -22.46 -4.42 2.43
CA LYS A 125 -21.32 -4.51 1.52
C LYS A 125 -20.98 -5.95 1.19
N SER A 126 -21.09 -6.29 -0.10
CA SER A 126 -20.54 -7.51 -0.66
C SER A 126 -19.01 -7.55 -0.53
N ALA A 127 -18.44 -8.74 -0.38
CA ALA A 127 -17.02 -9.00 -0.10
C ALA A 127 -16.02 -8.47 -1.15
N ASP A 128 -16.49 -7.88 -2.26
CA ASP A 128 -15.69 -7.49 -3.43
C ASP A 128 -15.68 -5.97 -3.70
N GLU A 129 -15.85 -5.14 -2.68
CA GLU A 129 -15.82 -3.70 -2.91
C GLU A 129 -14.43 -3.18 -3.20
N VAL A 130 -14.22 -2.70 -4.43
CA VAL A 130 -13.01 -2.01 -4.87
C VAL A 130 -13.14 -0.52 -4.59
N ILE A 131 -12.31 0.02 -3.70
CA ILE A 131 -12.26 1.46 -3.44
C ILE A 131 -11.35 2.13 -4.47
N VAL A 132 -11.92 3.03 -5.29
CA VAL A 132 -11.16 3.81 -6.28
C VAL A 132 -10.55 5.03 -5.61
N ILE A 133 -9.22 5.16 -5.71
CA ILE A 133 -8.45 6.30 -5.20
C ILE A 133 -7.91 7.09 -6.37
N TYR A 134 -8.39 8.30 -6.53
CA TYR A 134 -7.83 9.26 -7.48
C TYR A 134 -6.57 9.89 -6.91
N VAL A 135 -5.49 9.82 -7.67
CA VAL A 135 -4.16 10.23 -7.23
C VAL A 135 -3.65 11.39 -8.06
N GLY A 136 -3.27 12.47 -7.37
CA GLY A 136 -2.58 13.63 -7.93
C GLY A 136 -1.31 13.95 -7.16
N HIS A 137 -0.46 14.76 -7.78
CA HIS A 137 0.80 15.27 -7.18
C HIS A 137 0.61 16.71 -6.73
#